data_fd50bde2b7fb4b0bce0c3db6dddabc21
#
_entry.id   fd50bde2b7fb4b0bce0c3db6dddabc21
#
_cell.length_a   1.000
_cell.length_b   1.000
_cell.length_c   1.000
_cell.angle_alpha   90.00
_cell.angle_beta   90.00
_cell.angle_gamma   90.00
#
_symmetry.space_group_name_H-M   'P 1'
#
loop_
_entity.id
_entity.type
_entity.pdbx_description
1 polymer ?
#
loop_
_entity_poly.entity_id
_entity_poly.type
_entity_poly.pdbx_seq_one_letter_code
_entity_poly.pdbx_strand_id
1 'polypeptide(L)'
;MTNKEIGNAIRATLKAEGYAPRDFSVRVRDCGYSTSADVTIKNPEIRRANVERLLSKFERVDRDYATGEILAGGNCYLFVDYERGIFDAPAQEMATTAVGILREDSECIRIFDGLYLCNRNGRTELRQQNDAGNCAWLIGGFSLLNELCVAMYKYAKFGTIAP
;
A
#
# COMPACT_ATOMS: atom_id res chain seq x y z
N MET A 1 4.02 -28.67 -4.50
CA MET A 1 4.75 -27.74 -5.41
C MET A 1 6.07 -27.38 -4.76
N THR A 2 7.14 -27.37 -5.51
CA THR A 2 8.45 -26.86 -5.07
C THR A 2 8.44 -25.32 -5.00
N ASN A 3 9.35 -24.74 -4.24
CA ASN A 3 9.48 -23.26 -4.16
C ASN A 3 9.67 -22.61 -5.54
N LYS A 4 10.40 -23.29 -6.43
CA LYS A 4 10.59 -22.85 -7.82
C LYS A 4 9.28 -22.84 -8.62
N GLU A 5 8.47 -23.88 -8.46
CA GLU A 5 7.17 -23.97 -9.13
C GLU A 5 6.19 -22.92 -8.62
N ILE A 6 6.14 -22.68 -7.31
CA ILE A 6 5.32 -21.60 -6.70
C ILE A 6 5.75 -20.25 -7.26
N GLY A 7 7.04 -19.95 -7.23
CA GLY A 7 7.55 -18.67 -7.74
C GLY A 7 7.27 -18.46 -9.24
N ASN A 8 7.38 -19.51 -10.05
CA ASN A 8 7.06 -19.44 -11.47
C ASN A 8 5.55 -19.26 -11.70
N ALA A 9 4.71 -19.95 -10.93
CA ALA A 9 3.27 -19.83 -11.03
C ALA A 9 2.78 -18.42 -10.63
N ILE A 10 3.35 -17.82 -9.57
CA ILE A 10 3.08 -16.43 -9.17
C ILE A 10 3.43 -15.47 -10.32
N ARG A 11 4.65 -15.57 -10.89
CA ARG A 11 5.08 -14.72 -12.01
C ARG A 11 4.20 -14.88 -13.25
N ALA A 12 3.81 -16.12 -13.56
CA ALA A 12 2.91 -16.41 -14.67
C ALA A 12 1.52 -15.80 -14.46
N THR A 13 1.00 -15.86 -13.23
CA THR A 13 -0.28 -15.25 -12.86
C THR A 13 -0.23 -13.71 -13.00
N LEU A 14 0.81 -13.06 -12.48
CA LEU A 14 0.99 -11.61 -12.62
C LEU A 14 1.09 -11.19 -14.10
N LYS A 15 1.85 -11.93 -14.90
CA LYS A 15 1.99 -11.69 -16.35
C LYS A 15 0.66 -11.87 -17.09
N ALA A 16 -0.13 -12.88 -16.74
CA ALA A 16 -1.42 -13.15 -17.37
C ALA A 16 -2.45 -12.03 -17.09
N GLU A 17 -2.34 -11.36 -15.94
CA GLU A 17 -3.15 -10.18 -15.58
C GLU A 17 -2.67 -8.89 -16.27
N GLY A 18 -1.58 -8.96 -17.05
CA GLY A 18 -1.07 -7.82 -17.81
C GLY A 18 0.03 -7.01 -17.09
N TYR A 19 0.48 -7.44 -15.92
CA TYR A 19 1.57 -6.76 -15.24
C TYR A 19 2.93 -7.05 -15.89
N ALA A 20 3.80 -6.03 -15.95
CA ALA A 20 5.14 -6.20 -16.47
C ALA A 20 6.05 -6.92 -15.44
N PRO A 21 6.90 -7.87 -15.86
CA PRO A 21 7.80 -8.60 -14.96
C PRO A 21 8.72 -7.70 -14.12
N ARG A 22 9.10 -6.53 -14.66
CA ARG A 22 9.94 -5.54 -13.98
C ARG A 22 9.26 -4.88 -12.78
N ASP A 23 7.94 -4.89 -12.75
CA ASP A 23 7.14 -4.24 -11.70
C ASP A 23 7.10 -5.05 -10.40
N PHE A 24 7.69 -6.27 -10.40
CA PHE A 24 7.67 -7.15 -9.23
C PHE A 24 9.01 -7.83 -8.98
N SER A 25 9.27 -8.10 -7.71
CA SER A 25 10.24 -9.11 -7.27
C SER A 25 9.49 -10.21 -6.54
N VAL A 26 9.72 -11.46 -6.94
CA VAL A 26 9.10 -12.64 -6.33
C VAL A 26 10.19 -13.54 -5.76
N ARG A 27 10.15 -13.77 -4.46
CA ARG A 27 11.06 -14.68 -3.74
C ARG A 27 10.23 -15.71 -3.01
N VAL A 28 10.59 -16.97 -3.15
CA VAL A 28 9.97 -18.08 -2.42
C VAL A 28 11.05 -18.77 -1.62
N ARG A 29 10.82 -18.89 -0.32
CA ARG A 29 11.80 -19.45 0.63
C ARG A 29 11.18 -20.56 1.44
N ASP A 30 12.00 -21.53 1.79
CA ASP A 30 11.69 -22.52 2.80
C ASP A 30 11.89 -21.89 4.20
N CYS A 31 10.92 -22.07 5.06
CA CYS A 31 10.93 -21.61 6.45
C CYS A 31 10.78 -22.81 7.40
N GLY A 32 11.53 -23.87 7.15
CA GLY A 32 11.47 -25.12 7.89
C GLY A 32 10.25 -25.96 7.49
N TYR A 33 9.20 -25.95 8.28
CA TYR A 33 7.97 -26.73 7.98
C TYR A 33 6.96 -25.97 7.08
N SER A 34 7.29 -24.77 6.65
CA SER A 34 6.40 -23.89 5.89
C SER A 34 7.17 -23.20 4.77
N THR A 35 6.43 -22.63 3.82
CA THR A 35 6.98 -21.84 2.70
C THR A 35 6.54 -20.38 2.87
N SER A 36 7.44 -19.44 2.57
CA SER A 36 7.13 -18.02 2.44
C SER A 36 7.27 -17.59 0.98
N ALA A 37 6.22 -16.98 0.44
CA ALA A 37 6.22 -16.35 -0.87
C ALA A 37 6.15 -14.82 -0.69
N ASP A 38 7.27 -14.14 -0.91
CA ASP A 38 7.40 -12.69 -0.77
C ASP A 38 7.28 -12.05 -2.16
N VAL A 39 6.31 -11.20 -2.36
CA VAL A 39 6.06 -10.43 -3.59
C VAL A 39 6.26 -8.96 -3.29
N THR A 40 7.29 -8.37 -3.87
CA THR A 40 7.59 -6.94 -3.71
C THR A 40 7.13 -6.18 -4.95
N ILE A 41 6.25 -5.20 -4.77
CA ILE A 41 5.74 -4.31 -5.82
C ILE A 41 6.77 -3.19 -6.02
N LYS A 42 7.24 -3.01 -7.27
CA LYS A 42 8.24 -2.02 -7.67
C LYS A 42 7.66 -0.87 -8.51
N ASN A 43 6.37 -0.86 -8.69
CA ASN A 43 5.67 0.18 -9.42
C ASN A 43 4.63 0.82 -8.50
N PRO A 44 4.76 2.14 -8.17
CA PRO A 44 3.85 2.83 -7.26
C PRO A 44 2.43 2.97 -7.81
N GLU A 45 2.24 2.72 -9.10
CA GLU A 45 0.92 2.76 -9.75
C GLU A 45 0.07 1.52 -9.49
N ILE A 46 0.68 0.44 -9.00
CA ILE A 46 0.01 -0.83 -8.76
C ILE A 46 -0.55 -0.86 -7.34
N ARG A 47 -1.85 -1.10 -7.22
CA ARG A 47 -2.53 -1.20 -5.93
C ARG A 47 -2.26 -2.57 -5.29
N ARG A 48 -1.68 -2.58 -4.09
CA ARG A 48 -1.36 -3.81 -3.33
C ARG A 48 -2.56 -4.74 -3.17
N ALA A 49 -3.73 -4.20 -2.80
CA ALA A 49 -4.94 -4.99 -2.60
C ALA A 49 -5.37 -5.78 -3.86
N ASN A 50 -5.09 -5.28 -5.06
CA ASN A 50 -5.38 -6.02 -6.30
C ASN A 50 -4.44 -7.21 -6.46
N VAL A 51 -3.17 -7.02 -6.12
CA VAL A 51 -2.14 -8.08 -6.19
C VAL A 51 -2.42 -9.16 -5.13
N GLU A 52 -2.74 -8.76 -3.90
CA GLU A 52 -3.12 -9.67 -2.81
C GLU A 52 -4.31 -10.54 -3.22
N ARG A 53 -5.37 -9.92 -3.74
CA ARG A 53 -6.56 -10.64 -4.20
C ARG A 53 -6.24 -11.62 -5.34
N LEU A 54 -5.42 -11.20 -6.30
CA LEU A 54 -5.01 -12.03 -7.44
C LEU A 54 -4.20 -13.25 -7.01
N LEU A 55 -3.34 -13.07 -6.02
CA LEU A 55 -2.39 -14.08 -5.56
C LEU A 55 -2.88 -14.88 -4.35
N SER A 56 -4.04 -14.55 -3.76
CA SER A 56 -4.60 -15.22 -2.57
C SER A 56 -4.70 -16.74 -2.73
N LYS A 57 -4.90 -17.24 -3.95
CA LYS A 57 -4.93 -18.68 -4.27
C LYS A 57 -3.61 -19.42 -3.99
N PHE A 58 -2.50 -18.70 -3.82
CA PHE A 58 -1.20 -19.29 -3.47
C PHE A 58 -0.98 -19.36 -1.95
N GLU A 59 -1.80 -18.64 -1.19
CA GLU A 59 -1.78 -18.74 0.25
C GLU A 59 -2.51 -20.00 0.71
N ARG A 60 -1.85 -20.77 1.54
CA ARG A 60 -2.42 -21.95 2.18
C ARG A 60 -1.99 -22.02 3.63
N VAL A 61 -2.92 -21.81 4.52
CA VAL A 61 -2.71 -21.90 5.97
C VAL A 61 -3.71 -22.88 6.56
N ASP A 62 -3.21 -24.05 6.92
CA ASP A 62 -4.03 -25.09 7.53
C ASP A 62 -4.28 -24.74 9.02
N ARG A 63 -5.54 -24.75 9.43
CA ARG A 63 -5.96 -24.43 10.80
C ARG A 63 -6.72 -25.59 11.40
N ASP A 64 -6.54 -25.81 12.71
CA ASP A 64 -7.39 -26.70 13.49
C ASP A 64 -8.82 -26.19 13.49
N TYR A 65 -9.77 -27.06 13.16
CA TYR A 65 -11.18 -26.70 13.03
C TYR A 65 -11.82 -26.28 14.36
N ALA A 66 -11.38 -26.87 15.46
CA ALA A 66 -11.98 -26.65 16.79
C ALA A 66 -11.36 -25.43 17.51
N THR A 67 -10.04 -25.25 17.41
CA THR A 67 -9.30 -24.22 18.14
C THR A 67 -8.96 -23.01 17.29
N GLY A 68 -8.97 -23.12 15.95
CA GLY A 68 -8.52 -22.09 15.03
C GLY A 68 -6.99 -21.92 14.98
N GLU A 69 -6.25 -22.73 15.74
CA GLU A 69 -4.78 -22.69 15.77
C GLU A 69 -4.19 -23.09 14.41
N ILE A 70 -3.08 -22.46 14.05
CA ILE A 70 -2.35 -22.82 12.83
C ILE A 70 -1.66 -24.16 13.06
N LEU A 71 -1.98 -25.13 12.19
CA LEU A 71 -1.33 -26.43 12.23
C LEU A 71 0.09 -26.33 11.67
N ALA A 72 1.02 -27.05 12.30
CA ALA A 72 2.41 -27.08 11.86
C ALA A 72 2.55 -27.92 10.58
N GLY A 73 3.25 -27.35 9.60
CA GLY A 73 3.67 -28.03 8.38
C GLY A 73 2.78 -27.79 7.15
N GLY A 74 3.41 -27.75 6.00
CA GLY A 74 2.74 -27.63 4.71
C GLY A 74 2.13 -26.26 4.38
N ASN A 75 2.22 -25.27 5.27
CA ASN A 75 1.69 -23.93 5.05
C ASN A 75 2.50 -23.17 4.01
N CYS A 76 1.81 -22.37 3.21
CA CYS A 76 2.40 -21.38 2.31
C CYS A 76 1.85 -20.00 2.66
N TYR A 77 2.70 -19.14 3.20
CA TYR A 77 2.35 -17.77 3.55
C TYR A 77 2.66 -16.86 2.36
N LEU A 78 1.73 -15.99 2.03
CA LEU A 78 1.88 -14.98 1.00
C LEU A 78 2.05 -13.60 1.65
N PHE A 79 3.15 -12.91 1.32
CA PHE A 79 3.39 -11.53 1.72
C PHE A 79 3.50 -10.67 0.47
N VAL A 80 2.69 -9.63 0.41
CA VAL A 80 2.71 -8.64 -0.68
C VAL A 80 2.99 -7.28 -0.09
N ASP A 81 4.12 -6.69 -0.45
CA ASP A 81 4.54 -5.39 0.05
C ASP A 81 5.10 -4.52 -1.06
N TYR A 82 5.15 -3.22 -0.82
CA TYR A 82 5.84 -2.30 -1.70
C TYR A 82 7.34 -2.31 -1.45
N GLU A 83 8.12 -2.04 -2.51
CA GLU A 83 9.54 -1.75 -2.37
C GLU A 83 9.72 -0.51 -1.48
N ARG A 84 10.69 -0.58 -0.56
CA ARG A 84 10.94 0.52 0.37
C ARG A 84 11.29 1.80 -0.38
N GLY A 85 10.64 2.91 -0.03
CA GLY A 85 10.88 4.22 -0.65
C GLY A 85 10.25 4.41 -2.03
N ILE A 86 9.47 3.44 -2.52
CA ILE A 86 8.85 3.50 -3.86
C ILE A 86 7.98 4.74 -4.08
N PHE A 87 7.40 5.27 -3.01
CA PHE A 87 6.54 6.45 -3.05
C PHE A 87 7.29 7.77 -2.86
N ASP A 88 8.58 7.74 -2.52
CA ASP A 88 9.33 8.95 -2.13
C ASP A 88 9.42 9.95 -3.28
N ALA A 89 9.80 9.51 -4.47
CA ALA A 89 9.92 10.38 -5.64
C ALA A 89 8.58 10.98 -6.10
N PRO A 90 7.52 10.18 -6.36
CA PRO A 90 6.23 10.72 -6.76
C PRO A 90 5.55 11.52 -5.64
N ALA A 91 5.78 11.18 -4.37
CA ALA A 91 5.28 11.94 -3.25
C ALA A 91 5.99 13.29 -3.10
N GLN A 92 7.29 13.36 -3.36
CA GLN A 92 8.06 14.60 -3.28
C GLN A 92 7.63 15.61 -4.34
N GLU A 93 7.33 15.17 -5.55
CA GLU A 93 6.78 16.03 -6.61
C GLU A 93 5.45 16.67 -6.18
N MET A 94 4.56 15.87 -5.61
CA MET A 94 3.28 16.32 -5.07
C MET A 94 3.45 17.25 -3.86
N ALA A 95 4.42 16.99 -2.98
CA ALA A 95 4.73 17.80 -1.81
C ALA A 95 5.26 19.18 -2.15
N THR A 96 6.08 19.30 -3.18
CA THR A 96 6.64 20.61 -3.59
C THR A 96 5.52 21.57 -3.94
N THR A 97 4.47 21.08 -4.57
CA THR A 97 3.27 21.87 -4.88
C THR A 97 2.49 22.22 -3.60
N ALA A 98 2.28 21.27 -2.70
CA ALA A 98 1.50 21.47 -1.47
C ALA A 98 2.21 22.39 -0.45
N VAL A 99 3.54 22.26 -0.29
CA VAL A 99 4.32 23.10 0.64
C VAL A 99 4.40 24.55 0.16
N GLY A 100 4.40 24.80 -1.15
CA GLY A 100 4.29 26.15 -1.70
C GLY A 100 3.00 26.85 -1.25
N ILE A 101 1.92 26.09 -1.11
CA ILE A 101 0.60 26.57 -0.73
C ILE A 101 0.46 26.74 0.82
N LEU A 102 1.10 25.89 1.62
CA LEU A 102 1.05 25.92 3.11
C LEU A 102 1.71 27.16 3.75
N ARG A 103 2.42 27.97 2.99
CA ARG A 103 3.12 29.18 3.48
C ARG A 103 2.21 30.40 3.64
N GLU A 104 0.99 30.32 3.17
CA GLU A 104 0.00 31.38 3.36
C GLU A 104 -0.95 30.99 4.51
N ASP A 105 -1.27 31.95 5.38
CA ASP A 105 -2.00 31.85 6.68
C ASP A 105 -3.40 31.21 6.64
N SER A 106 -3.61 30.17 5.85
CA SER A 106 -4.93 29.51 5.78
C SER A 106 -4.97 28.22 6.61
N GLU A 107 -6.00 28.11 7.46
CA GLU A 107 -6.21 26.93 8.30
C GLU A 107 -6.38 25.62 7.53
N CYS A 108 -6.94 25.70 6.31
CA CYS A 108 -7.17 24.53 5.43
C CYS A 108 -7.06 24.92 3.96
N ILE A 109 -6.34 24.13 3.18
CA ILE A 109 -6.10 24.34 1.76
C ILE A 109 -6.59 23.12 0.99
N ARG A 110 -7.35 23.35 -0.09
CA ARG A 110 -7.75 22.31 -1.02
C ARG A 110 -6.58 21.91 -1.91
N ILE A 111 -6.20 20.63 -1.92
CA ILE A 111 -5.10 20.12 -2.72
C ILE A 111 -5.56 19.39 -3.97
N PHE A 112 -6.65 18.61 -3.84
CA PHE A 112 -7.32 17.89 -4.93
C PHE A 112 -8.82 17.93 -4.75
N ASP A 113 -9.57 17.36 -5.68
CA ASP A 113 -11.01 17.19 -5.52
C ASP A 113 -11.34 16.42 -4.24
N GLY A 114 -12.00 17.12 -3.33
CA GLY A 114 -12.42 16.57 -2.05
C GLY A 114 -11.31 16.32 -1.02
N LEU A 115 -10.04 16.69 -1.30
CA LEU A 115 -8.93 16.52 -0.38
C LEU A 115 -8.38 17.87 0.09
N TYR A 116 -8.26 18.02 1.40
CA TYR A 116 -7.79 19.23 2.07
C TYR A 116 -6.57 18.94 2.95
N LEU A 117 -5.67 19.90 2.99
CA LEU A 117 -4.55 19.95 3.91
C LEU A 117 -4.82 21.05 4.93
N CYS A 118 -4.83 20.70 6.22
CA CYS A 118 -5.13 21.63 7.31
C CYS A 118 -3.99 21.65 8.32
N ASN A 119 -3.70 22.83 8.87
CA ASN A 119 -2.79 22.95 10.00
C ASN A 119 -3.62 23.20 11.27
N ARG A 120 -3.61 22.25 12.19
CA ARG A 120 -4.32 22.35 13.45
C ARG A 120 -3.43 21.92 14.62
N ASN A 121 -3.33 22.79 15.63
CA ASN A 121 -2.57 22.52 16.85
C ASN A 121 -1.12 22.07 16.59
N GLY A 122 -0.46 22.66 15.58
CA GLY A 122 0.92 22.30 15.21
C GLY A 122 1.09 20.96 14.50
N ARG A 123 -0.01 20.34 14.07
CA ARG A 123 -0.02 19.12 13.26
C ARG A 123 -0.63 19.41 11.89
N THR A 124 -0.02 18.80 10.88
CA THR A 124 -0.58 18.82 9.53
C THR A 124 -1.54 17.66 9.38
N GLU A 125 -2.79 17.95 9.06
CA GLU A 125 -3.87 16.97 8.91
C GLU A 125 -4.29 16.88 7.45
N LEU A 126 -4.43 15.65 6.96
CA LEU A 126 -5.06 15.35 5.69
C LEU A 126 -6.55 15.09 5.93
N ARG A 127 -7.43 15.85 5.27
CA ARG A 127 -8.88 15.76 5.46
C ARG A 127 -9.61 15.59 4.14
N GLN A 128 -10.71 14.88 4.18
CA GLN A 128 -11.63 14.73 3.06
C GLN A 128 -12.83 15.64 3.22
N GLN A 129 -13.37 16.12 2.09
CA GLN A 129 -14.63 16.85 2.02
C GLN A 129 -15.80 15.92 2.39
N ASN A 130 -16.73 16.41 3.21
CA ASN A 130 -18.00 15.73 3.46
C ASN A 130 -19.04 16.09 2.39
N ASP A 131 -20.23 15.46 2.47
CA ASP A 131 -21.33 15.69 1.54
C ASP A 131 -21.83 17.14 1.53
N ALA A 132 -21.58 17.89 2.60
CA ALA A 132 -21.91 19.32 2.71
C ALA A 132 -20.81 20.25 2.14
N GLY A 133 -19.74 19.70 1.58
CA GLY A 133 -18.65 20.48 1.00
C GLY A 133 -17.59 20.96 1.99
N ASN A 134 -17.66 20.56 3.27
CA ASN A 134 -16.71 20.96 4.31
C ASN A 134 -15.57 19.96 4.49
N CYS A 135 -14.38 20.42 4.90
CA CYS A 135 -13.23 19.56 5.18
C CYS A 135 -13.37 18.85 6.55
N ALA A 136 -14.29 17.91 6.65
CA ALA A 136 -14.73 17.33 7.92
C ALA A 136 -14.07 16.00 8.27
N TRP A 137 -13.79 15.14 7.29
CA TRP A 137 -13.28 13.79 7.55
C TRP A 137 -11.78 13.79 7.71
N LEU A 138 -11.28 13.39 8.91
CA LEU A 138 -9.86 13.19 9.13
C LEU A 138 -9.40 11.89 8.46
N ILE A 139 -8.42 12.00 7.56
CA ILE A 139 -7.75 10.86 6.95
C ILE A 139 -6.52 10.46 7.76
N GLY A 140 -5.74 11.44 8.22
CA GLY A 140 -4.56 11.22 9.06
C GLY A 140 -3.94 12.53 9.52
N GLY A 141 -3.17 12.47 10.62
CA GLY A 141 -2.36 13.57 11.14
C GLY A 141 -0.88 13.20 11.08
N PHE A 142 -0.06 14.07 10.53
CA PHE A 142 1.34 13.79 10.22
C PHE A 142 2.25 14.81 10.91
N SER A 143 3.30 14.30 11.53
CA SER A 143 4.35 15.12 12.13
C SER A 143 5.55 15.30 11.19
N LEU A 144 5.72 14.37 10.25
CA LEU A 144 6.81 14.37 9.28
C LEU A 144 6.27 14.67 7.88
N LEU A 145 6.95 15.57 7.18
CA LEU A 145 6.56 15.98 5.83
C LEU A 145 6.56 14.80 4.84
N ASN A 146 7.55 13.92 4.93
CA ASN A 146 7.64 12.75 4.04
C ASN A 146 6.45 11.79 4.21
N GLU A 147 6.02 11.54 5.45
CA GLU A 147 4.85 10.70 5.72
C GLU A 147 3.57 11.31 5.15
N LEU A 148 3.41 12.62 5.32
CA LEU A 148 2.30 13.37 4.73
C LEU A 148 2.29 13.22 3.21
N CYS A 149 3.43 13.42 2.56
CA CYS A 149 3.55 13.36 1.10
C CYS A 149 3.17 11.97 0.57
N VAL A 150 3.67 10.92 1.22
CA VAL A 150 3.34 9.52 0.87
C VAL A 150 1.85 9.26 1.07
N ALA A 151 1.26 9.75 2.16
CA ALA A 151 -0.17 9.60 2.41
C ALA A 151 -1.03 10.34 1.37
N MET A 152 -0.65 11.56 1.00
CA MET A 152 -1.31 12.34 -0.05
C MET A 152 -1.27 11.63 -1.40
N TYR A 153 -0.10 11.13 -1.79
CA TYR A 153 0.06 10.38 -3.03
C TYR A 153 -0.81 9.12 -3.05
N LYS A 154 -0.75 8.31 -2.01
CA LYS A 154 -1.55 7.10 -1.88
C LYS A 154 -3.05 7.40 -1.94
N TYR A 155 -3.49 8.43 -1.22
CA TYR A 155 -4.89 8.81 -1.23
C TYR A 155 -5.37 9.29 -2.60
N ALA A 156 -4.60 10.17 -3.25
CA ALA A 156 -4.91 10.65 -4.59
C ALA A 156 -4.96 9.50 -5.62
N LYS A 157 -4.08 8.51 -5.48
CA LYS A 157 -3.98 7.38 -6.42
C LYS A 157 -4.95 6.25 -6.12
N PHE A 158 -5.15 5.92 -4.87
CA PHE A 158 -5.87 4.70 -4.45
C PHE A 158 -7.16 4.97 -3.67
N GLY A 159 -7.44 6.23 -3.32
CA GLY A 159 -8.58 6.61 -2.46
C GLY A 159 -8.42 6.19 -1.00
N THR A 160 -7.21 5.79 -0.57
CA THR A 160 -6.90 5.38 0.81
C THR A 160 -5.44 5.61 1.11
N ILE A 161 -5.11 5.91 2.37
CA ILE A 161 -3.73 5.97 2.86
C ILE A 161 -3.21 4.60 3.31
N ALA A 162 -4.13 3.64 3.53
CA ALA A 162 -3.75 2.26 3.79
C ALA A 162 -3.07 1.65 2.56
N PRO A 163 -2.06 0.82 2.75
CA PRO A 163 -1.34 0.17 1.66
C PRO A 163 -2.19 -0.85 0.92
#